data_970bbd2a7503f91ea987a472492bef3f
#
_entry.id   970bbd2a7503f91ea987a472492bef3f
#
_cell.length_a   1.000
_cell.length_b   1.000
_cell.length_c   1.000
_cell.angle_alpha   90.00
_cell.angle_beta   90.00
_cell.angle_gamma   90.00
#
_symmetry.space_group_name_H-M   'P 1'
#
loop_
_entity.id
_entity.type
_entity.pdbx_description
1 polymer ?
#
loop_
_entity_poly.entity_id
_entity_poly.type
_entity_poly.pdbx_seq_one_letter_code
_entity_poly.pdbx_strand_id
1 'polypeptide(L)'
;MIMLELELTFEDGAQRLHVGAPPLTLGRGAQCDVRIPNWRVGKQHARLALRGDSIVLEDLGTLAGTLVNGLRVATHAPVLPEDRIVIGPCRIRVRHALPPQQMAVSIDPPPEPRAADAVPAEPPAQHDPVQDARGLLPYHRRLHAALLQALDLRRRDVAGMSDQALRAEAEKLLDDLVGQDADLPPHVDRARLCRAVLDEAVGLGPLESLLADGGITEIMVNRHDEVYVERGGKLSRHDAVFSSEQSVRWVIERIVAPLGRRIDESSPMVDARLPDGSRVNAVIPPIAIRGPSLTIRKFPVRRPHMPDLVRYGSLDMAMAGLLTLCVRRRKSIVVSGGTGSGKTTLLNILSNAIPEGERIVTIEDAAELRLHHAHLVSLEARPPNLEGRGRVDIRDLVRNALRMRPDRIVVGECRGAEAFDMLTAMNTGHEGSLTTLHANSPRDALGRLEAMTLMAGLDLPLAVVREHIASSIDILVQQARLSDGRRLVTAIVEITGMESGRIQLQELFRYEPARGFVDTGLRPTFMDGCQDDGAAIAAGVLSAQYVAAMQDSPP
;
A
#
# COMPACT_ATOMS: atom_id res chain seq x y z
N MET A 1 -41.28 27.16 -17.72
CA MET A 1 -40.14 27.48 -16.84
C MET A 1 -39.23 26.24 -16.90
N ILE A 2 -38.00 26.37 -17.38
CA ILE A 2 -37.08 25.25 -17.55
C ILE A 2 -36.59 24.88 -16.15
N MET A 3 -36.74 23.60 -15.78
CA MET A 3 -36.17 23.03 -14.55
C MET A 3 -34.94 22.22 -14.90
N LEU A 4 -33.90 22.34 -14.09
CA LEU A 4 -32.68 21.54 -14.20
C LEU A 4 -32.67 20.48 -13.13
N GLU A 5 -32.32 19.28 -13.52
CA GLU A 5 -32.06 18.15 -12.63
C GLU A 5 -30.54 17.94 -12.55
N LEU A 6 -29.99 18.06 -11.35
CA LEU A 6 -28.58 17.88 -11.06
C LEU A 6 -28.39 16.60 -10.26
N GLU A 7 -27.69 15.67 -10.84
CA GLU A 7 -27.26 14.43 -10.18
C GLU A 7 -25.86 14.66 -9.60
N LEU A 8 -25.75 14.73 -8.29
CA LEU A 8 -24.51 14.92 -7.56
C LEU A 8 -24.01 13.58 -7.02
N THR A 9 -22.76 13.24 -7.33
CA THR A 9 -22.08 12.07 -6.78
C THR A 9 -20.84 12.52 -6.02
N PHE A 10 -20.76 12.21 -4.74
CA PHE A 10 -19.64 12.57 -3.86
C PHE A 10 -18.56 11.48 -3.82
N GLU A 11 -17.35 11.82 -3.37
CA GLU A 11 -16.23 10.84 -3.24
C GLU A 11 -16.54 9.68 -2.28
N ASP A 12 -17.42 9.88 -1.31
CA ASP A 12 -17.92 8.86 -0.38
C ASP A 12 -18.98 7.92 -0.98
N GLY A 13 -19.30 8.10 -2.27
CA GLY A 13 -20.32 7.34 -2.97
C GLY A 13 -21.74 7.83 -2.72
N ALA A 14 -21.94 8.85 -1.89
CA ALA A 14 -23.27 9.43 -1.66
C ALA A 14 -23.79 10.09 -2.95
N GLN A 15 -25.05 9.82 -3.28
CA GLN A 15 -25.75 10.43 -4.41
C GLN A 15 -26.85 11.34 -3.91
N ARG A 16 -26.98 12.51 -4.53
CA ARG A 16 -28.07 13.45 -4.26
C ARG A 16 -28.63 13.96 -5.58
N LEU A 17 -29.93 14.06 -5.63
CA LEU A 17 -30.65 14.68 -6.75
C LEU A 17 -31.14 16.05 -6.30
N HIS A 18 -30.85 17.09 -7.08
CA HIS A 18 -31.35 18.44 -6.87
C HIS A 18 -32.09 18.89 -8.11
N VAL A 19 -33.31 19.40 -7.93
CA VAL A 19 -34.13 19.95 -9.03
C VAL A 19 -34.41 21.41 -8.74
N GLY A 20 -34.05 22.27 -9.66
CA GLY A 20 -34.23 23.71 -9.48
C GLY A 20 -34.29 24.49 -10.80
N ALA A 21 -34.82 25.71 -10.74
CA ALA A 21 -34.84 26.60 -11.88
C ALA A 21 -33.55 27.42 -11.95
N PRO A 22 -32.91 27.58 -13.13
CA PRO A 22 -31.76 28.48 -13.27
C PRO A 22 -32.17 29.93 -13.04
N PRO A 23 -31.25 30.80 -12.49
CA PRO A 23 -29.86 30.48 -12.16
C PRO A 23 -29.70 29.73 -10.84
N LEU A 24 -28.85 28.67 -10.83
CA LEU A 24 -28.50 27.88 -9.64
C LEU A 24 -27.05 28.17 -9.24
N THR A 25 -26.83 28.48 -7.99
CA THR A 25 -25.50 28.70 -7.41
C THR A 25 -25.02 27.46 -6.67
N LEU A 26 -23.82 27.01 -7.00
CA LEU A 26 -23.18 25.82 -6.40
C LEU A 26 -22.02 26.25 -5.50
N GLY A 27 -21.92 25.70 -4.28
CA GLY A 27 -20.84 26.05 -3.38
C GLY A 27 -21.01 25.48 -1.98
N ARG A 28 -20.05 25.78 -1.08
CA ARG A 28 -20.12 25.32 0.32
C ARG A 28 -20.96 26.21 1.24
N GLY A 29 -21.27 27.42 0.79
CA GLY A 29 -22.02 28.40 1.57
C GLY A 29 -23.47 27.97 1.80
N ALA A 30 -24.06 28.40 2.92
CA ALA A 30 -25.45 28.08 3.25
C ALA A 30 -26.46 28.76 2.30
N GLN A 31 -26.03 29.81 1.61
CA GLN A 31 -26.81 30.57 0.64
C GLN A 31 -26.79 30.00 -0.79
N CYS A 32 -26.08 28.91 -1.02
CA CYS A 32 -26.05 28.27 -2.33
C CYS A 32 -27.26 27.36 -2.51
N ASP A 33 -27.84 27.36 -3.73
CA ASP A 33 -28.95 26.49 -4.09
C ASP A 33 -28.54 25.01 -4.01
N VAL A 34 -27.30 24.72 -4.45
CA VAL A 34 -26.69 23.39 -4.35
C VAL A 34 -25.50 23.44 -3.40
N ARG A 35 -25.68 22.91 -2.21
CA ARG A 35 -24.63 22.93 -1.19
C ARG A 35 -23.71 21.72 -1.29
N ILE A 36 -22.42 21.97 -1.48
CA ILE A 36 -21.33 20.97 -1.51
C ILE A 36 -20.44 21.23 -0.28
N PRO A 37 -20.64 20.54 0.85
CA PRO A 37 -19.97 20.82 2.12
C PRO A 37 -18.55 20.25 2.15
N ASN A 38 -17.62 20.93 1.44
CA ASN A 38 -16.21 20.54 1.43
C ASN A 38 -15.33 21.79 1.43
N TRP A 39 -14.22 21.76 2.15
CA TRP A 39 -13.29 22.89 2.30
C TRP A 39 -12.60 23.30 0.99
N ARG A 40 -12.46 22.36 0.02
CA ARG A 40 -11.92 22.63 -1.33
C ARG A 40 -12.89 23.40 -2.22
N VAL A 41 -14.15 23.54 -1.82
CA VAL A 41 -15.19 24.21 -2.59
C VAL A 41 -15.34 25.66 -2.09
N GLY A 42 -15.40 26.64 -2.98
CA GLY A 42 -15.63 28.04 -2.65
C GLY A 42 -16.97 28.26 -1.93
N LYS A 43 -17.11 29.36 -1.17
CA LYS A 43 -18.42 29.72 -0.56
C LYS A 43 -19.53 29.84 -1.63
N GLN A 44 -19.26 30.47 -2.73
CA GLN A 44 -19.95 30.37 -4.01
C GLN A 44 -18.87 29.94 -5.01
N HIS A 45 -19.05 28.77 -5.65
CA HIS A 45 -18.00 28.17 -6.47
C HIS A 45 -18.28 28.31 -7.95
N ALA A 46 -19.47 27.90 -8.36
CA ALA A 46 -19.90 27.99 -9.75
C ALA A 46 -21.37 28.35 -9.83
N ARG A 47 -21.81 28.76 -11.02
CA ARG A 47 -23.19 29.14 -11.32
C ARG A 47 -23.64 28.49 -12.61
N LEU A 48 -24.82 27.88 -12.58
CA LEU A 48 -25.53 27.40 -13.76
C LEU A 48 -26.61 28.40 -14.12
N ALA A 49 -26.52 28.99 -15.29
CA ALA A 49 -27.46 30.01 -15.79
C ALA A 49 -28.01 29.56 -17.16
N LEU A 50 -29.19 30.08 -17.53
CA LEU A 50 -29.76 29.91 -18.85
C LEU A 50 -29.43 31.15 -19.68
N ARG A 51 -28.80 31.00 -20.83
CA ARG A 51 -28.58 32.07 -21.82
C ARG A 51 -29.20 31.65 -23.17
N GLY A 52 -30.34 32.27 -23.53
CA GLY A 52 -31.18 31.76 -24.62
C GLY A 52 -31.70 30.35 -24.28
N ASP A 53 -31.51 29.38 -25.17
CA ASP A 53 -31.89 28.00 -24.97
C ASP A 53 -30.74 27.10 -24.42
N SER A 54 -29.61 27.71 -24.08
CA SER A 54 -28.42 26.95 -23.64
C SER A 54 -28.12 27.14 -22.17
N ILE A 55 -27.78 26.03 -21.48
CA ILE A 55 -27.29 26.05 -20.12
C ILE A 55 -25.82 26.44 -20.16
N VAL A 56 -25.44 27.41 -19.34
CA VAL A 56 -24.07 27.91 -19.20
C VAL A 56 -23.59 27.68 -17.79
N LEU A 57 -22.41 27.06 -17.63
CA LEU A 57 -21.70 26.94 -16.39
C LEU A 57 -20.61 28.02 -16.31
N GLU A 58 -20.59 28.76 -15.21
CA GLU A 58 -19.58 29.80 -14.92
C GLU A 58 -18.86 29.46 -13.61
N ASP A 59 -17.51 29.40 -13.62
CA ASP A 59 -16.71 29.38 -12.38
C ASP A 59 -16.62 30.81 -11.81
N LEU A 60 -16.87 30.96 -10.53
CA LEU A 60 -16.89 32.26 -9.87
C LEU A 60 -15.50 32.71 -9.36
N GLY A 61 -14.44 32.31 -10.06
CA GLY A 61 -13.06 32.70 -9.74
C GLY A 61 -12.46 31.95 -8.55
N THR A 62 -12.79 30.66 -8.40
CA THR A 62 -12.33 29.88 -7.27
C THR A 62 -10.92 29.31 -7.46
N LEU A 63 -10.17 29.21 -6.36
CA LEU A 63 -8.79 28.70 -6.40
C LEU A 63 -8.71 27.25 -6.92
N ALA A 64 -9.64 26.40 -6.51
CA ALA A 64 -9.71 25.01 -6.95
C ALA A 64 -10.19 24.88 -8.40
N GLY A 65 -11.04 25.82 -8.88
CA GLY A 65 -11.62 25.84 -10.22
C GLY A 65 -12.66 24.76 -10.45
N THR A 66 -13.42 24.94 -11.53
CA THR A 66 -14.41 23.97 -12.03
C THR A 66 -13.83 23.23 -13.23
N LEU A 67 -13.97 21.90 -13.25
CA LEU A 67 -13.54 21.06 -14.36
C LEU A 67 -14.75 20.57 -15.15
N VAL A 68 -14.69 20.59 -16.48
CA VAL A 68 -15.64 19.93 -17.36
C VAL A 68 -14.87 18.98 -18.26
N ASN A 69 -15.24 17.70 -18.24
CA ASN A 69 -14.58 16.65 -18.98
C ASN A 69 -13.06 16.57 -18.72
N GLY A 70 -12.63 16.93 -17.48
CA GLY A 70 -11.23 16.93 -17.07
C GLY A 70 -10.45 18.21 -17.38
N LEU A 71 -11.04 19.17 -18.09
CA LEU A 71 -10.42 20.47 -18.41
C LEU A 71 -10.95 21.57 -17.49
N ARG A 72 -10.07 22.41 -16.97
CA ARG A 72 -10.45 23.57 -16.15
C ARG A 72 -11.08 24.66 -17.02
N VAL A 73 -12.26 25.11 -16.61
CA VAL A 73 -13.03 26.11 -17.36
C VAL A 73 -13.37 27.32 -16.49
N ALA A 74 -13.34 28.52 -17.05
CA ALA A 74 -13.93 29.68 -16.45
C ALA A 74 -15.41 29.80 -16.82
N THR A 75 -15.75 29.44 -18.06
CA THR A 75 -17.12 29.36 -18.58
C THR A 75 -17.22 28.20 -19.56
N HIS A 76 -18.31 27.43 -19.50
CA HIS A 76 -18.59 26.32 -20.41
C HIS A 76 -20.04 26.40 -20.91
N ALA A 77 -20.21 26.41 -22.22
CA ALA A 77 -21.51 26.47 -22.89
C ALA A 77 -21.43 25.83 -24.28
N PRO A 78 -22.48 25.10 -24.71
CA PRO A 78 -23.61 24.63 -23.89
C PRO A 78 -23.18 23.51 -22.95
N VAL A 79 -23.78 23.43 -21.77
CA VAL A 79 -23.64 22.23 -20.88
C VAL A 79 -24.55 21.15 -21.44
N LEU A 80 -23.96 20.01 -21.80
CA LEU A 80 -24.63 18.84 -22.34
C LEU A 80 -24.91 17.78 -21.26
N PRO A 81 -25.92 16.91 -21.42
CA PRO A 81 -26.24 15.86 -20.45
C PRO A 81 -25.11 14.84 -20.23
N GLU A 82 -24.21 14.66 -21.21
CA GLU A 82 -23.02 13.83 -21.15
C GLU A 82 -21.83 14.49 -20.47
N ASP A 83 -21.86 15.80 -20.24
CA ASP A 83 -20.76 16.52 -19.61
C ASP A 83 -20.55 16.09 -18.16
N ARG A 84 -19.29 15.84 -17.83
CA ARG A 84 -18.85 15.50 -16.47
C ARG A 84 -18.27 16.74 -15.80
N ILE A 85 -19.09 17.41 -15.00
CA ILE A 85 -18.67 18.58 -14.22
C ILE A 85 -18.11 18.09 -12.90
N VAL A 86 -16.94 18.62 -12.49
CA VAL A 86 -16.30 18.31 -11.20
C VAL A 86 -16.02 19.59 -10.43
N ILE A 87 -16.53 19.66 -9.21
CA ILE A 87 -16.34 20.77 -8.26
C ILE A 87 -15.83 20.19 -6.94
N GLY A 88 -14.52 20.32 -6.70
CA GLY A 88 -13.88 19.69 -5.55
C GLY A 88 -14.09 18.17 -5.55
N PRO A 89 -14.68 17.57 -4.49
CA PRO A 89 -14.93 16.13 -4.41
C PRO A 89 -16.26 15.68 -5.06
N CYS A 90 -17.00 16.60 -5.69
CA CYS A 90 -18.33 16.33 -6.21
C CYS A 90 -18.32 16.26 -7.74
N ARG A 91 -18.88 15.18 -8.30
CA ARG A 91 -19.19 15.04 -9.73
C ARG A 91 -20.65 15.37 -9.94
N ILE A 92 -20.93 16.18 -10.96
CA ILE A 92 -22.27 16.69 -11.25
C ILE A 92 -22.60 16.41 -12.70
N ARG A 93 -23.79 15.85 -12.93
CA ARG A 93 -24.41 15.76 -14.26
C ARG A 93 -25.67 16.62 -14.26
N VAL A 94 -25.91 17.32 -15.36
CA VAL A 94 -27.03 18.23 -15.52
C VAL A 94 -27.95 17.70 -16.61
N ARG A 95 -29.25 17.58 -16.32
CA ARG A 95 -30.28 17.16 -17.28
C ARG A 95 -31.43 18.17 -17.26
N HIS A 96 -32.17 18.26 -18.37
CA HIS A 96 -33.44 18.97 -18.40
C HIS A 96 -34.52 18.14 -17.69
N ALA A 97 -35.11 18.65 -16.62
CA ALA A 97 -36.30 18.02 -16.04
C ALA A 97 -37.50 18.29 -16.97
N LEU A 98 -38.08 17.25 -17.53
CA LEU A 98 -39.37 17.36 -18.22
C LEU A 98 -40.45 17.75 -17.20
N PRO A 99 -41.41 18.65 -17.54
CA PRO A 99 -42.52 18.95 -16.66
C PRO A 99 -43.32 17.64 -16.41
N PRO A 100 -43.87 17.43 -15.23
CA PRO A 100 -44.64 16.23 -14.93
C PRO A 100 -45.90 16.16 -15.80
N GLN A 101 -45.81 15.52 -16.95
CA GLN A 101 -47.00 15.05 -17.65
C GLN A 101 -47.53 13.84 -16.90
N GLN A 102 -48.78 13.92 -16.56
CA GLN A 102 -49.59 12.86 -15.93
C GLN A 102 -49.30 11.50 -16.58
N MET A 103 -48.61 10.65 -15.87
CA MET A 103 -48.54 9.24 -16.20
C MET A 103 -49.89 8.63 -15.89
N ALA A 104 -50.77 8.56 -16.89
CA ALA A 104 -51.89 7.65 -16.88
C ALA A 104 -51.32 6.23 -16.91
N VAL A 105 -51.45 5.54 -15.81
CA VAL A 105 -51.17 4.13 -15.69
C VAL A 105 -52.20 3.36 -16.49
N SER A 106 -51.88 2.94 -17.68
CA SER A 106 -52.63 1.89 -18.39
C SER A 106 -52.28 0.56 -17.75
N ILE A 107 -53.19 0.05 -16.99
CA ILE A 107 -53.15 -1.33 -16.46
C ILE A 107 -53.74 -2.21 -17.56
N ASP A 108 -52.89 -2.89 -18.31
CA ASP A 108 -53.29 -4.03 -19.11
C ASP A 108 -53.49 -5.24 -18.20
N PRO A 109 -54.59 -6.00 -18.40
CA PRO A 109 -54.86 -7.17 -17.56
C PRO A 109 -53.85 -8.29 -17.85
N PRO A 110 -53.51 -9.11 -16.82
CA PRO A 110 -52.52 -10.16 -16.98
C PRO A 110 -53.00 -11.26 -17.93
N PRO A 111 -52.13 -11.82 -18.80
CA PRO A 111 -52.48 -12.97 -19.62
C PRO A 111 -52.65 -14.22 -18.72
N GLU A 112 -53.68 -15.04 -19.10
CA GLU A 112 -53.99 -16.32 -18.46
C GLU A 112 -52.81 -17.32 -18.50
N PRO A 113 -52.69 -18.19 -17.48
CA PRO A 113 -51.53 -19.10 -17.37
C PRO A 113 -51.65 -20.24 -18.39
N ARG A 114 -50.67 -20.33 -19.29
CA ARG A 114 -50.40 -21.53 -20.06
C ARG A 114 -49.62 -22.53 -19.22
N ALA A 115 -50.04 -23.80 -19.39
CA ALA A 115 -49.58 -24.96 -18.64
C ALA A 115 -48.05 -25.16 -18.58
N ALA A 116 -47.67 -25.64 -17.45
CA ALA A 116 -46.40 -26.15 -16.95
C ALA A 116 -45.43 -26.68 -18.00
N ASP A 117 -44.25 -26.01 -18.10
CA ASP A 117 -42.99 -26.66 -18.39
C ASP A 117 -42.10 -26.56 -17.12
N ALA A 118 -41.45 -27.67 -16.82
CA ALA A 118 -40.73 -27.89 -15.57
C ALA A 118 -39.65 -26.84 -15.35
N VAL A 119 -39.75 -26.13 -14.22
CA VAL A 119 -38.69 -25.25 -13.69
C VAL A 119 -37.50 -26.13 -13.27
N PRO A 120 -36.31 -25.89 -13.78
CA PRO A 120 -35.10 -26.49 -13.18
C PRO A 120 -34.98 -25.96 -11.73
N ALA A 121 -34.75 -26.85 -10.78
CA ALA A 121 -34.54 -26.52 -9.39
C ALA A 121 -33.50 -25.39 -9.25
N GLU A 122 -33.88 -24.30 -8.59
CA GLU A 122 -32.97 -23.25 -8.17
C GLU A 122 -31.81 -23.88 -7.38
N PRO A 123 -30.56 -23.49 -7.67
CA PRO A 123 -29.46 -23.88 -6.81
C PRO A 123 -29.75 -23.33 -5.40
N PRO A 124 -29.36 -24.04 -4.33
CA PRO A 124 -29.64 -23.62 -2.96
C PRO A 124 -29.14 -22.19 -2.76
N ALA A 125 -29.99 -21.35 -2.18
CA ALA A 125 -29.72 -19.96 -1.89
C ALA A 125 -28.31 -19.83 -1.29
N GLN A 126 -27.43 -19.15 -2.00
CA GLN A 126 -26.11 -18.82 -1.48
C GLN A 126 -26.34 -17.91 -0.27
N HIS A 127 -26.12 -18.44 0.93
CA HIS A 127 -26.13 -17.67 2.16
C HIS A 127 -25.13 -16.53 2.02
N ASP A 128 -25.62 -15.31 2.16
CA ASP A 128 -24.80 -14.10 2.09
C ASP A 128 -23.96 -14.03 3.39
N PRO A 129 -22.65 -14.31 3.35
CA PRO A 129 -21.81 -14.39 4.56
C PRO A 129 -21.78 -13.09 5.37
N VAL A 130 -22.15 -11.97 4.77
CA VAL A 130 -22.25 -10.64 5.42
C VAL A 130 -23.43 -10.56 6.37
N GLN A 131 -24.57 -11.14 6.00
CA GLN A 131 -25.77 -11.15 6.87
C GLN A 131 -25.57 -12.10 8.04
N ASP A 132 -24.90 -13.23 7.85
CA ASP A 132 -24.60 -14.19 8.90
C ASP A 132 -23.64 -13.63 9.97
N ALA A 133 -22.56 -12.93 9.57
CA ALA A 133 -21.61 -12.36 10.52
C ALA A 133 -22.23 -11.24 11.39
N ARG A 134 -23.10 -10.41 10.80
CA ARG A 134 -23.82 -9.35 11.53
C ARG A 134 -24.90 -9.91 12.44
N GLY A 135 -25.56 -10.98 12.05
CA GLY A 135 -26.56 -11.68 12.86
C GLY A 135 -25.97 -12.31 14.13
N LEU A 136 -24.72 -12.73 14.10
CA LEU A 136 -24.01 -13.31 15.25
C LEU A 136 -23.47 -12.28 16.24
N LEU A 137 -23.33 -11.01 15.85
CA LEU A 137 -22.68 -9.97 16.63
C LEU A 137 -23.29 -9.73 18.03
N PRO A 138 -24.62 -9.76 18.24
CA PRO A 138 -25.21 -9.62 19.58
C PRO A 138 -24.81 -10.77 20.52
N TYR A 139 -24.84 -12.01 20.04
CA TYR A 139 -24.44 -13.20 20.81
C TYR A 139 -22.95 -13.18 21.10
N HIS A 140 -22.13 -12.81 20.12
CA HIS A 140 -20.68 -12.63 20.25
C HIS A 140 -20.35 -11.63 21.36
N ARG A 141 -20.96 -10.44 21.36
CA ARG A 141 -20.74 -9.41 22.39
C ARG A 141 -21.09 -9.90 23.79
N ARG A 142 -22.23 -10.58 23.93
CA ARG A 142 -22.70 -11.10 25.21
C ARG A 142 -21.75 -12.16 25.76
N LEU A 143 -21.41 -13.16 24.95
CA LEU A 143 -20.49 -14.24 25.35
C LEU A 143 -19.08 -13.74 25.61
N HIS A 144 -18.59 -12.80 24.82
CA HIS A 144 -17.29 -12.17 25.03
C HIS A 144 -17.23 -11.44 26.37
N ALA A 145 -18.26 -10.65 26.70
CA ALA A 145 -18.33 -9.96 28.00
C ALA A 145 -18.43 -10.96 29.17
N ALA A 146 -19.21 -12.03 29.04
CA ALA A 146 -19.34 -13.07 30.06
C ALA A 146 -18.01 -13.84 30.27
N LEU A 147 -17.31 -14.16 29.18
CA LEU A 147 -16.00 -14.82 29.25
C LEU A 147 -14.94 -13.94 29.94
N LEU A 148 -14.87 -12.65 29.58
CA LEU A 148 -13.94 -11.72 30.24
C LEU A 148 -14.24 -11.58 31.73
N GLN A 149 -15.52 -11.52 32.11
CA GLN A 149 -15.91 -11.50 33.53
C GLN A 149 -15.51 -12.80 34.26
N ALA A 150 -15.70 -13.95 33.64
CA ALA A 150 -15.30 -15.25 34.22
C ALA A 150 -13.78 -15.36 34.38
N LEU A 151 -13.01 -14.85 33.43
CA LEU A 151 -11.54 -14.80 33.49
C LEU A 151 -11.04 -13.79 34.56
N ASP A 152 -11.69 -12.64 34.71
CA ASP A 152 -11.30 -11.64 35.73
C ASP A 152 -11.58 -12.16 37.15
N LEU A 153 -12.67 -12.88 37.36
CA LEU A 153 -12.97 -13.57 38.64
C LEU A 153 -11.90 -14.61 39.01
N ARG A 154 -11.22 -15.22 38.02
CA ARG A 154 -10.12 -16.19 38.19
C ARG A 154 -8.74 -15.56 38.04
N ARG A 155 -8.61 -14.26 38.13
CA ARG A 155 -7.40 -13.48 37.84
C ARG A 155 -6.13 -14.00 38.56
N ARG A 156 -6.26 -14.59 39.74
CA ARG A 156 -5.11 -15.17 40.48
C ARG A 156 -4.60 -16.46 39.84
N ASP A 157 -5.49 -17.25 39.25
CA ASP A 157 -5.15 -18.54 38.65
C ASP A 157 -4.57 -18.36 37.23
N VAL A 158 -4.95 -17.26 36.58
CA VAL A 158 -4.58 -16.95 35.20
C VAL A 158 -3.26 -16.16 35.09
N ALA A 159 -2.86 -15.45 36.16
CA ALA A 159 -1.71 -14.54 36.19
C ALA A 159 -0.33 -15.23 36.15
N GLY A 160 -0.13 -16.26 35.47
CA GLY A 160 1.14 -16.97 35.30
C GLY A 160 1.05 -18.05 34.23
N MET A 161 -0.08 -18.11 33.57
CA MET A 161 -0.30 -19.06 32.48
C MET A 161 0.44 -18.63 31.22
N SER A 162 0.91 -19.61 30.44
CA SER A 162 1.33 -19.37 29.07
C SER A 162 0.11 -19.07 28.20
N ASP A 163 0.31 -18.39 27.06
CA ASP A 163 -0.78 -18.06 26.12
C ASP A 163 -1.60 -19.29 25.70
N GLN A 164 -0.93 -20.44 25.55
CA GLN A 164 -1.61 -21.70 25.21
C GLN A 164 -2.47 -22.22 26.36
N ALA A 165 -1.98 -22.12 27.61
CA ALA A 165 -2.74 -22.55 28.79
C ALA A 165 -3.93 -21.62 29.04
N LEU A 166 -3.75 -20.31 28.85
CA LEU A 166 -4.82 -19.31 28.94
C LEU A 166 -5.91 -19.57 27.90
N ARG A 167 -5.51 -19.88 26.65
CA ARG A 167 -6.45 -20.21 25.56
C ARG A 167 -7.27 -21.46 25.89
N ALA A 168 -6.64 -22.50 26.39
CA ALA A 168 -7.33 -23.75 26.77
C ALA A 168 -8.30 -23.55 27.94
N GLU A 169 -7.97 -22.73 28.93
CA GLU A 169 -8.85 -22.41 30.05
C GLU A 169 -10.02 -21.53 29.59
N ALA A 170 -9.77 -20.53 28.71
CA ALA A 170 -10.80 -19.69 28.13
C ALA A 170 -11.78 -20.50 27.27
N GLU A 171 -11.29 -21.47 26.50
CA GLU A 171 -12.11 -22.38 25.68
C GLU A 171 -13.06 -23.21 26.56
N LYS A 172 -12.54 -23.79 27.64
CA LYS A 172 -13.34 -24.56 28.59
C LYS A 172 -14.43 -23.72 29.25
N LEU A 173 -14.09 -22.48 29.70
CA LEU A 173 -15.07 -21.57 30.29
C LEU A 173 -16.15 -21.15 29.28
N LEU A 174 -15.75 -20.94 28.03
CA LEU A 174 -16.67 -20.56 26.97
C LEU A 174 -17.63 -21.71 26.60
N ASP A 175 -17.15 -22.95 26.58
CA ASP A 175 -18.00 -24.14 26.36
C ASP A 175 -19.05 -24.26 27.47
N ASP A 176 -18.67 -24.05 28.72
CA ASP A 176 -19.60 -24.03 29.86
C ASP A 176 -20.66 -22.91 29.71
N LEU A 177 -20.23 -21.69 29.33
CA LEU A 177 -21.13 -20.55 29.11
C LEU A 177 -22.12 -20.79 27.97
N VAL A 178 -21.66 -21.33 26.84
CA VAL A 178 -22.50 -21.64 25.68
C VAL A 178 -23.44 -22.80 25.97
N GLY A 179 -22.98 -23.79 26.77
CA GLY A 179 -23.84 -24.91 27.21
C GLY A 179 -25.01 -24.50 28.10
N GLN A 180 -24.81 -23.42 28.89
CA GLN A 180 -25.83 -22.87 29.79
C GLN A 180 -26.71 -21.78 29.14
N ASP A 181 -26.36 -21.31 27.95
CA ASP A 181 -27.05 -20.22 27.24
C ASP A 181 -28.33 -20.73 26.53
N ALA A 182 -29.48 -20.57 27.21
CA ALA A 182 -30.79 -20.95 26.67
C ALA A 182 -31.31 -19.98 25.56
N ASP A 183 -30.75 -18.78 25.47
CA ASP A 183 -31.14 -17.74 24.49
C ASP A 183 -30.43 -17.89 23.15
N LEU A 184 -29.55 -18.88 23.01
CA LEU A 184 -28.80 -19.09 21.78
C LEU A 184 -29.64 -19.87 20.76
N PRO A 185 -30.04 -19.26 19.63
CA PRO A 185 -30.87 -19.92 18.65
C PRO A 185 -30.24 -21.19 18.08
N PRO A 186 -31.04 -22.24 17.80
CA PRO A 186 -30.53 -23.53 17.33
C PRO A 186 -29.86 -23.48 15.93
N HIS A 187 -30.15 -22.44 15.14
CA HIS A 187 -29.54 -22.24 13.81
C HIS A 187 -28.19 -21.56 13.85
N VAL A 188 -27.73 -21.09 15.01
CA VAL A 188 -26.42 -20.45 15.17
C VAL A 188 -25.34 -21.51 15.19
N ASP A 189 -24.33 -21.35 14.33
CA ASP A 189 -23.13 -22.17 14.36
C ASP A 189 -22.31 -21.86 15.63
N ARG A 190 -22.53 -22.69 16.66
CA ARG A 190 -21.87 -22.56 17.97
C ARG A 190 -20.36 -22.65 17.87
N ALA A 191 -19.83 -23.54 17.02
CA ALA A 191 -18.39 -23.72 16.89
C ALA A 191 -17.73 -22.47 16.28
N ARG A 192 -18.36 -21.87 15.27
CA ARG A 192 -17.91 -20.60 14.67
C ARG A 192 -18.00 -19.45 15.67
N LEU A 193 -19.08 -19.37 16.44
CA LEU A 193 -19.27 -18.33 17.46
C LEU A 193 -18.25 -18.45 18.59
N CYS A 194 -18.03 -19.65 19.15
CA CYS A 194 -17.02 -19.92 20.19
C CYS A 194 -15.64 -19.54 19.71
N ARG A 195 -15.25 -19.93 18.51
CA ARG A 195 -13.95 -19.57 17.93
C ARG A 195 -13.79 -18.06 17.82
N ALA A 196 -14.79 -17.33 17.30
CA ALA A 196 -14.74 -15.88 17.17
C ALA A 196 -14.63 -15.17 18.53
N VAL A 197 -15.37 -15.63 19.54
CA VAL A 197 -15.30 -15.09 20.92
C VAL A 197 -13.94 -15.36 21.54
N LEU A 198 -13.43 -16.57 21.42
CA LEU A 198 -12.13 -16.98 21.95
C LEU A 198 -10.99 -16.18 21.31
N ASP A 199 -10.99 -16.07 19.98
CA ASP A 199 -10.00 -15.30 19.23
C ASP A 199 -9.98 -13.83 19.66
N GLU A 200 -11.14 -13.22 19.94
CA GLU A 200 -11.21 -11.83 20.39
C GLU A 200 -10.83 -11.67 21.86
N ALA A 201 -11.17 -12.63 22.73
CA ALA A 201 -10.87 -12.55 24.16
C ALA A 201 -9.37 -12.76 24.46
N VAL A 202 -8.71 -13.71 23.81
CA VAL A 202 -7.32 -14.11 24.13
C VAL A 202 -6.36 -14.08 22.94
N GLY A 203 -6.85 -13.91 21.70
CA GLY A 203 -6.05 -13.80 20.47
C GLY A 203 -6.11 -12.41 19.86
N LEU A 204 -6.00 -12.33 18.53
CA LEU A 204 -6.06 -11.07 17.77
C LEU A 204 -7.46 -10.84 17.16
N GLY A 205 -8.48 -11.56 17.63
CA GLY A 205 -9.84 -11.44 17.16
C GLY A 205 -10.02 -11.81 15.70
N PRO A 206 -10.85 -11.05 14.94
CA PRO A 206 -11.09 -11.34 13.54
C PRO A 206 -9.83 -11.22 12.67
N LEU A 207 -8.72 -10.67 13.19
CA LEU A 207 -7.45 -10.60 12.47
C LEU A 207 -6.78 -11.98 12.32
N GLU A 208 -7.05 -12.96 13.19
CA GLU A 208 -6.44 -14.30 13.13
C GLU A 208 -6.65 -14.94 11.76
N SER A 209 -7.89 -14.95 11.28
CA SER A 209 -8.22 -15.51 9.96
C SER A 209 -7.61 -14.72 8.81
N LEU A 210 -7.53 -13.38 8.93
CA LEU A 210 -6.96 -12.50 7.92
C LEU A 210 -5.43 -12.64 7.86
N LEU A 211 -4.80 -12.83 9.02
CA LEU A 211 -3.36 -13.07 9.11
C LEU A 211 -2.98 -14.45 8.54
N ALA A 212 -3.82 -15.45 8.72
CA ALA A 212 -3.61 -16.79 8.17
C ALA A 212 -3.79 -16.85 6.64
N ASP A 213 -4.57 -15.94 6.05
CA ASP A 213 -4.81 -15.91 4.59
C ASP A 213 -3.60 -15.38 3.82
N GLY A 214 -2.86 -16.26 3.15
CA GLY A 214 -1.67 -15.91 2.35
C GLY A 214 -1.94 -15.00 1.14
N GLY A 215 -3.20 -14.85 0.72
CA GLY A 215 -3.59 -13.96 -0.37
C GLY A 215 -3.74 -12.49 0.04
N ILE A 216 -3.84 -12.21 1.35
CA ILE A 216 -3.95 -10.85 1.90
C ILE A 216 -2.54 -10.29 2.12
N THR A 217 -2.30 -9.08 1.62
CA THR A 217 -1.04 -8.34 1.77
C THR A 217 -1.12 -7.24 2.82
N GLU A 218 -2.26 -6.58 2.94
CA GLU A 218 -2.49 -5.55 3.96
C GLU A 218 -3.88 -5.72 4.58
N ILE A 219 -3.99 -5.42 5.88
CA ILE A 219 -5.23 -5.42 6.66
C ILE A 219 -5.36 -4.03 7.27
N MET A 220 -6.50 -3.38 7.06
CA MET A 220 -6.78 -2.03 7.55
C MET A 220 -8.08 -2.03 8.34
N VAL A 221 -7.97 -1.90 9.65
CA VAL A 221 -9.10 -1.67 10.56
C VAL A 221 -9.27 -0.17 10.70
N ASN A 222 -10.23 0.40 9.99
CA ASN A 222 -10.55 1.83 10.08
C ASN A 222 -11.45 2.13 11.28
N ARG A 223 -12.21 1.13 11.69
CA ARG A 223 -13.12 1.13 12.83
C ARG A 223 -13.48 -0.33 13.20
N HIS A 224 -14.05 -0.56 14.36
CA HIS A 224 -14.41 -1.91 14.82
C HIS A 224 -15.33 -2.69 13.85
N ASP A 225 -16.16 -1.99 13.07
CA ASP A 225 -17.12 -2.55 12.09
C ASP A 225 -16.72 -2.26 10.62
N GLU A 226 -15.49 -1.77 10.39
CA GLU A 226 -15.02 -1.38 9.08
C GLU A 226 -13.58 -1.85 8.85
N VAL A 227 -13.45 -3.02 8.23
CA VAL A 227 -12.18 -3.66 7.91
C VAL A 227 -12.01 -3.74 6.40
N TYR A 228 -10.84 -3.35 5.90
CA TYR A 228 -10.43 -3.49 4.52
C TYR A 228 -9.22 -4.40 4.42
N VAL A 229 -9.12 -5.09 3.30
CA VAL A 229 -7.96 -5.93 2.96
C VAL A 229 -7.44 -5.61 1.57
N GLU A 230 -6.15 -5.75 1.38
CA GLU A 230 -5.54 -5.73 0.05
C GLU A 230 -5.24 -7.15 -0.41
N ARG A 231 -5.73 -7.51 -1.62
CA ARG A 231 -5.43 -8.77 -2.31
C ARG A 231 -4.97 -8.48 -3.72
N GLY A 232 -3.78 -8.93 -4.09
CA GLY A 232 -3.25 -8.70 -5.44
C GLY A 232 -3.18 -7.22 -5.84
N GLY A 233 -2.98 -6.32 -4.89
CA GLY A 233 -2.93 -4.87 -5.12
C GLY A 233 -4.31 -4.19 -5.24
N LYS A 234 -5.41 -4.89 -4.98
CA LYS A 234 -6.76 -4.32 -4.97
C LYS A 234 -7.29 -4.27 -3.54
N LEU A 235 -7.81 -3.10 -3.15
CA LEU A 235 -8.48 -2.90 -1.88
C LEU A 235 -9.94 -3.34 -1.98
N SER A 236 -10.39 -4.09 -0.98
CA SER A 236 -11.79 -4.48 -0.82
C SER A 236 -12.19 -4.44 0.65
N ARG A 237 -13.46 -4.11 0.90
CA ARG A 237 -14.03 -4.23 2.25
C ARG A 237 -14.17 -5.72 2.57
N HIS A 238 -13.84 -6.08 3.82
CA HIS A 238 -13.98 -7.44 4.35
C HIS A 238 -15.10 -7.50 5.38
N ASP A 239 -15.72 -8.67 5.53
CA ASP A 239 -16.86 -8.88 6.42
C ASP A 239 -16.47 -9.07 7.89
N ALA A 240 -15.18 -9.21 8.17
CA ALA A 240 -14.64 -9.28 9.52
C ALA A 240 -15.00 -8.02 10.31
N VAL A 241 -15.51 -8.19 11.52
CA VAL A 241 -15.86 -7.10 12.44
C VAL A 241 -15.42 -7.46 13.85
N PHE A 242 -15.00 -6.46 14.61
CA PHE A 242 -14.79 -6.56 16.05
C PHE A 242 -16.11 -6.31 16.80
N SER A 243 -16.23 -6.85 17.99
CA SER A 243 -17.43 -6.66 18.81
C SER A 243 -17.62 -5.20 19.26
N SER A 244 -16.52 -4.45 19.47
CA SER A 244 -16.53 -3.08 19.97
C SER A 244 -15.24 -2.33 19.63
N GLU A 245 -15.24 -1.01 19.80
CA GLU A 245 -14.02 -0.19 19.76
C GLU A 245 -13.00 -0.59 20.84
N GLN A 246 -13.51 -0.99 22.00
CA GLN A 246 -12.68 -1.45 23.12
C GLN A 246 -11.95 -2.76 22.76
N SER A 247 -12.58 -3.65 22.01
CA SER A 247 -11.92 -4.88 21.51
C SER A 247 -10.76 -4.58 20.57
N VAL A 248 -10.90 -3.57 19.70
CA VAL A 248 -9.78 -3.12 18.86
C VAL A 248 -8.63 -2.59 19.73
N ARG A 249 -8.92 -1.79 20.78
CA ARG A 249 -7.89 -1.31 21.72
C ARG A 249 -7.17 -2.46 22.41
N TRP A 250 -7.90 -3.44 22.92
CA TRP A 250 -7.28 -4.60 23.59
C TRP A 250 -6.38 -5.39 22.65
N VAL A 251 -6.79 -5.57 21.40
CA VAL A 251 -5.94 -6.23 20.40
C VAL A 251 -4.68 -5.42 20.13
N ILE A 252 -4.79 -4.09 19.99
CA ILE A 252 -3.63 -3.22 19.84
C ILE A 252 -2.70 -3.34 21.05
N GLU A 253 -3.23 -3.24 22.26
CA GLU A 253 -2.47 -3.38 23.51
C GLU A 253 -1.76 -4.75 23.60
N ARG A 254 -2.45 -5.83 23.19
CA ARG A 254 -1.90 -7.19 23.17
C ARG A 254 -0.75 -7.34 22.17
N ILE A 255 -0.80 -6.64 21.05
CA ILE A 255 0.28 -6.61 20.06
C ILE A 255 1.49 -5.83 20.60
N VAL A 256 1.30 -4.72 21.29
CA VAL A 256 2.40 -3.81 21.65
C VAL A 256 3.02 -4.10 23.01
N ALA A 257 2.28 -4.65 23.96
CA ALA A 257 2.74 -4.94 25.31
C ALA A 257 3.95 -5.89 25.36
N PRO A 258 4.01 -7.02 24.62
CA PRO A 258 5.17 -7.89 24.61
C PRO A 258 6.44 -7.23 24.08
N LEU A 259 6.31 -6.14 23.31
CA LEU A 259 7.41 -5.37 22.74
C LEU A 259 7.92 -4.28 23.72
N GLY A 260 7.38 -4.22 24.93
CA GLY A 260 7.69 -3.17 25.90
C GLY A 260 7.20 -1.79 25.48
N ARG A 261 6.23 -1.72 24.55
CA ARG A 261 5.59 -0.49 24.08
C ARG A 261 4.22 -0.35 24.71
N ARG A 262 3.74 0.88 24.79
CA ARG A 262 2.38 1.17 25.22
C ARG A 262 1.71 2.13 24.24
N ILE A 263 0.39 2.11 24.24
CA ILE A 263 -0.45 3.05 23.52
C ILE A 263 -1.52 3.56 24.50
N ASP A 264 -1.56 4.87 24.70
CA ASP A 264 -2.49 5.55 25.60
C ASP A 264 -2.75 6.97 25.11
N GLU A 265 -3.56 7.76 25.83
CA GLU A 265 -3.88 9.13 25.45
C GLU A 265 -2.66 10.05 25.38
N SER A 266 -1.60 9.75 26.14
CA SER A 266 -0.34 10.51 26.11
C SER A 266 0.57 10.09 24.95
N SER A 267 0.43 8.87 24.48
CA SER A 267 1.15 8.30 23.33
C SER A 267 0.17 7.56 22.42
N PRO A 268 -0.69 8.31 21.67
CA PRO A 268 -1.85 7.73 20.99
C PRO A 268 -1.52 7.07 19.64
N MET A 269 -0.25 6.98 19.29
CA MET A 269 0.24 6.31 18.07
C MET A 269 1.37 5.36 18.41
N VAL A 270 1.42 4.22 17.74
CA VAL A 270 2.48 3.24 17.91
C VAL A 270 2.75 2.50 16.60
N ASP A 271 4.04 2.31 16.33
CA ASP A 271 4.52 1.34 15.34
C ASP A 271 5.00 0.10 16.09
N ALA A 272 4.62 -1.06 15.61
CA ALA A 272 4.95 -2.36 16.20
C ALA A 272 5.23 -3.39 15.10
N ARG A 273 5.57 -4.61 15.53
CA ARG A 273 5.78 -5.74 14.63
C ARG A 273 5.23 -7.00 15.27
N LEU A 274 4.52 -7.80 14.47
CA LEU A 274 4.11 -9.14 14.87
C LEU A 274 5.30 -10.11 14.86
N PRO A 275 5.20 -11.27 15.55
CA PRO A 275 6.26 -12.27 15.56
C PRO A 275 6.67 -12.80 14.18
N ASP A 276 5.74 -12.80 13.22
CA ASP A 276 5.99 -13.20 11.83
C ASP A 276 6.78 -12.13 11.02
N GLY A 277 7.00 -10.95 11.59
CA GLY A 277 7.66 -9.81 10.98
C GLY A 277 6.71 -8.80 10.32
N SER A 278 5.40 -9.04 10.33
CA SER A 278 4.40 -8.10 9.80
C SER A 278 4.43 -6.77 10.55
N ARG A 279 4.40 -5.66 9.81
CA ARG A 279 4.43 -4.31 10.39
C ARG A 279 3.03 -3.91 10.85
N VAL A 280 2.96 -3.28 11.99
CA VAL A 280 1.72 -2.81 12.61
C VAL A 280 1.85 -1.32 12.90
N ASN A 281 0.90 -0.53 12.45
CA ASN A 281 0.71 0.85 12.87
C ASN A 281 -0.67 0.96 13.51
N ALA A 282 -0.73 1.56 14.70
CA ALA A 282 -1.98 1.79 15.40
C ALA A 282 -2.08 3.23 15.89
N VAL A 283 -3.31 3.75 15.83
CA VAL A 283 -3.67 5.09 16.30
C VAL A 283 -4.97 5.01 17.08
N ILE A 284 -5.03 5.67 18.24
CA ILE A 284 -6.22 5.69 19.09
C ILE A 284 -6.76 7.11 19.30
N PRO A 285 -8.00 7.27 19.79
CA PRO A 285 -8.49 8.56 20.25
C PRO A 285 -7.53 9.22 21.30
N PRO A 286 -7.39 10.56 21.34
CA PRO A 286 -8.24 11.54 20.64
C PRO A 286 -7.87 11.84 19.19
N ILE A 287 -6.70 11.39 18.70
CA ILE A 287 -6.27 11.68 17.31
C ILE A 287 -7.04 10.86 16.29
N ALA A 288 -7.38 9.62 16.58
CA ALA A 288 -8.24 8.79 15.74
C ALA A 288 -9.71 9.15 15.99
N ILE A 289 -10.24 10.13 15.24
CA ILE A 289 -11.56 10.74 15.47
C ILE A 289 -12.72 9.73 15.36
N ARG A 290 -12.58 8.67 14.57
CA ARG A 290 -13.62 7.65 14.34
C ARG A 290 -13.48 6.40 15.19
N GLY A 291 -12.61 6.42 16.20
CA GLY A 291 -12.26 5.27 17.03
C GLY A 291 -10.86 4.73 16.70
N PRO A 292 -10.41 3.68 17.41
CA PRO A 292 -9.10 3.08 17.19
C PRO A 292 -8.95 2.58 15.74
N SER A 293 -7.81 2.85 15.14
CA SER A 293 -7.44 2.38 13.80
C SER A 293 -6.16 1.56 13.86
N LEU A 294 -6.10 0.48 13.09
CA LEU A 294 -5.00 -0.46 13.05
C LEU A 294 -4.71 -0.84 11.60
N THR A 295 -3.48 -0.70 11.18
CA THR A 295 -3.02 -1.13 9.86
C THR A 295 -1.93 -2.18 10.03
N ILE A 296 -2.09 -3.33 9.37
CA ILE A 296 -1.10 -4.40 9.37
C ILE A 296 -0.66 -4.65 7.94
N ARG A 297 0.61 -4.44 7.68
CA ARG A 297 1.25 -4.84 6.43
C ARG A 297 1.92 -6.18 6.63
N LYS A 298 1.32 -7.21 6.04
CA LYS A 298 1.79 -8.58 6.20
C LYS A 298 3.16 -8.78 5.59
N PHE A 299 3.95 -9.58 6.27
CA PHE A 299 5.22 -10.02 5.74
C PHE A 299 4.98 -11.09 4.66
N PRO A 300 5.49 -10.93 3.42
CA PRO A 300 5.22 -11.88 2.34
C PRO A 300 5.82 -13.26 2.66
N VAL A 301 4.97 -14.27 2.68
CA VAL A 301 5.37 -15.68 2.90
C VAL A 301 6.19 -16.20 1.73
N ARG A 302 5.74 -15.91 0.50
CA ARG A 302 6.44 -16.29 -0.74
C ARG A 302 7.29 -15.13 -1.23
N ARG A 303 8.57 -15.42 -1.46
CA ARG A 303 9.53 -14.45 -1.98
C ARG A 303 9.80 -14.76 -3.43
N PRO A 304 9.61 -13.78 -4.30
CA PRO A 304 10.01 -13.94 -5.69
C PRO A 304 11.54 -13.96 -5.81
N HIS A 305 12.01 -14.79 -6.72
CA HIS A 305 13.39 -14.80 -7.22
C HIS A 305 13.44 -14.10 -8.60
N MET A 306 14.64 -13.88 -9.14
CA MET A 306 14.79 -13.23 -10.44
C MET A 306 13.97 -13.91 -11.56
N PRO A 307 13.92 -15.26 -11.64
CA PRO A 307 13.05 -15.96 -12.58
C PRO A 307 11.56 -15.65 -12.46
N ASP A 308 11.09 -15.41 -11.23
CA ASP A 308 9.69 -15.04 -11.02
C ASP A 308 9.39 -13.66 -11.60
N LEU A 309 10.33 -12.69 -11.49
CA LEU A 309 10.16 -11.36 -12.09
C LEU A 309 10.05 -11.44 -13.62
N VAL A 310 10.85 -12.31 -14.25
CA VAL A 310 10.75 -12.55 -15.70
C VAL A 310 9.40 -13.18 -16.04
N ARG A 311 8.97 -14.19 -15.30
CA ARG A 311 7.66 -14.85 -15.50
C ARG A 311 6.48 -13.89 -15.29
N TYR A 312 6.59 -12.96 -14.34
CA TYR A 312 5.57 -11.92 -14.11
C TYR A 312 5.62 -10.80 -15.15
N GLY A 313 6.60 -10.83 -16.06
CA GLY A 313 6.81 -9.77 -17.04
C GLY A 313 7.24 -8.45 -16.41
N SER A 314 7.86 -8.48 -15.22
CA SER A 314 8.38 -7.29 -14.54
C SER A 314 9.66 -6.77 -15.19
N LEU A 315 10.43 -7.65 -15.81
CA LEU A 315 11.62 -7.40 -16.64
C LEU A 315 11.82 -8.59 -17.58
N ASP A 316 12.66 -8.45 -18.59
CA ASP A 316 13.02 -9.55 -19.49
C ASP A 316 14.32 -10.26 -19.08
N MET A 317 14.68 -11.31 -19.83
CA MET A 317 15.88 -12.13 -19.55
C MET A 317 17.17 -11.35 -19.72
N ALA A 318 17.24 -10.43 -20.70
CA ALA A 318 18.43 -9.63 -20.95
C ALA A 318 18.67 -8.64 -19.79
N MET A 319 17.62 -7.97 -19.32
CA MET A 319 17.66 -7.11 -18.13
C MET A 319 18.06 -7.88 -16.88
N ALA A 320 17.50 -9.09 -16.68
CA ALA A 320 17.83 -9.96 -15.54
C ALA A 320 19.31 -10.36 -15.56
N GLY A 321 19.82 -10.74 -16.73
CA GLY A 321 21.22 -11.09 -16.94
C GLY A 321 22.15 -9.92 -16.65
N LEU A 322 21.86 -8.74 -17.21
CA LEU A 322 22.65 -7.53 -16.98
C LEU A 322 22.69 -7.17 -15.48
N LEU A 323 21.55 -7.12 -14.81
CA LEU A 323 21.49 -6.74 -13.39
C LEU A 323 22.26 -7.74 -12.51
N THR A 324 22.15 -9.04 -12.80
CA THR A 324 22.91 -10.08 -12.10
C THR A 324 24.43 -9.90 -12.31
N LEU A 325 24.85 -9.59 -13.55
CA LEU A 325 26.24 -9.30 -13.86
C LEU A 325 26.73 -8.06 -13.11
N CYS A 326 25.96 -6.96 -13.09
CA CYS A 326 26.29 -5.75 -12.34
C CYS A 326 26.55 -6.07 -10.85
N VAL A 327 25.69 -6.85 -10.21
CA VAL A 327 25.89 -7.26 -8.81
C VAL A 327 27.18 -8.05 -8.64
N ARG A 328 27.44 -9.07 -9.50
CA ARG A 328 28.67 -9.89 -9.44
C ARG A 328 29.93 -9.08 -9.70
N ARG A 329 29.85 -8.06 -10.56
CA ARG A 329 30.96 -7.14 -10.89
C ARG A 329 31.10 -5.97 -9.92
N ARG A 330 30.47 -6.06 -8.74
CA ARG A 330 30.55 -5.04 -7.70
C ARG A 330 30.11 -3.65 -8.18
N LYS A 331 29.07 -3.58 -9.02
CA LYS A 331 28.49 -2.31 -9.43
C LYS A 331 27.54 -1.80 -8.37
N SER A 332 27.72 -0.55 -7.95
CA SER A 332 26.84 0.12 -7.00
C SER A 332 25.49 0.44 -7.65
N ILE A 333 24.42 -0.10 -7.09
CA ILE A 333 23.07 -0.03 -7.71
C ILE A 333 22.11 0.73 -6.82
N VAL A 334 21.39 1.67 -7.41
CA VAL A 334 20.26 2.36 -6.78
C VAL A 334 18.98 1.96 -7.48
N VAL A 335 18.04 1.38 -6.74
CA VAL A 335 16.69 1.07 -7.23
C VAL A 335 15.73 2.19 -6.86
N SER A 336 15.19 2.87 -7.85
CA SER A 336 14.24 3.97 -7.66
C SER A 336 12.83 3.63 -8.13
N GLY A 337 11.84 4.32 -7.61
CA GLY A 337 10.43 4.12 -7.98
C GLY A 337 9.45 4.66 -6.94
N GLY A 338 8.19 4.73 -7.31
CA GLY A 338 7.09 5.15 -6.44
C GLY A 338 6.80 4.15 -5.31
N THR A 339 5.86 4.52 -4.43
CA THR A 339 5.37 3.63 -3.37
C THR A 339 4.66 2.42 -3.99
N GLY A 340 4.95 1.22 -3.46
CA GLY A 340 4.35 -0.03 -3.94
C GLY A 340 4.83 -0.49 -5.32
N SER A 341 5.88 0.12 -5.91
CA SER A 341 6.46 -0.32 -7.19
C SER A 341 7.24 -1.64 -7.08
N GLY A 342 7.65 -2.05 -5.88
CA GLY A 342 8.38 -3.30 -5.62
C GLY A 342 9.89 -3.11 -5.43
N LYS A 343 10.38 -1.90 -5.12
CA LYS A 343 11.80 -1.58 -4.93
C LYS A 343 12.51 -2.52 -3.95
N THR A 344 11.96 -2.68 -2.74
CA THR A 344 12.53 -3.56 -1.70
C THR A 344 12.57 -5.02 -2.17
N THR A 345 11.57 -5.45 -2.95
CA THR A 345 11.55 -6.80 -3.56
C THR A 345 12.68 -6.97 -4.55
N LEU A 346 12.87 -6.00 -5.46
CA LEU A 346 13.96 -6.05 -6.44
C LEU A 346 15.32 -5.95 -5.73
N LEU A 347 15.47 -5.07 -4.74
CA LEU A 347 16.67 -4.96 -3.92
C LEU A 347 17.02 -6.31 -3.27
N ASN A 348 16.04 -6.97 -2.66
CA ASN A 348 16.23 -8.29 -2.04
C ASN A 348 16.69 -9.34 -3.06
N ILE A 349 16.09 -9.35 -4.26
CA ILE A 349 16.44 -10.29 -5.33
C ILE A 349 17.87 -10.02 -5.83
N LEU A 350 18.23 -8.77 -6.06
CA LEU A 350 19.58 -8.39 -6.49
C LEU A 350 20.62 -8.74 -5.43
N SER A 351 20.32 -8.48 -4.16
CA SER A 351 21.22 -8.79 -3.04
C SER A 351 21.49 -10.29 -2.89
N ASN A 352 20.55 -11.15 -3.26
CA ASN A 352 20.77 -12.61 -3.29
C ASN A 352 21.66 -13.08 -4.45
N ALA A 353 21.99 -12.21 -5.40
CA ALA A 353 22.97 -12.50 -6.46
C ALA A 353 24.42 -12.16 -6.04
N ILE A 354 24.65 -11.61 -4.85
CA ILE A 354 25.98 -11.35 -4.28
C ILE A 354 26.66 -12.70 -4.02
N PRO A 355 27.96 -12.86 -4.41
CA PRO A 355 28.70 -14.09 -4.19
C PRO A 355 28.79 -14.48 -2.70
N GLU A 356 28.66 -15.78 -2.41
CA GLU A 356 28.62 -16.32 -1.02
C GLU A 356 29.86 -16.02 -0.17
N GLY A 357 31.03 -15.79 -0.81
CA GLY A 357 32.28 -15.44 -0.12
C GLY A 357 32.33 -14.04 0.42
N GLU A 358 31.35 -13.18 0.13
CA GLU A 358 31.34 -11.78 0.53
C GLU A 358 30.55 -11.56 1.82
N ARG A 359 31.02 -10.63 2.67
CA ARG A 359 30.30 -10.24 3.90
C ARG A 359 29.31 -9.13 3.59
N ILE A 360 28.03 -9.38 3.89
CA ILE A 360 26.94 -8.43 3.68
C ILE A 360 26.49 -7.85 5.03
N VAL A 361 26.33 -6.53 5.08
CA VAL A 361 25.63 -5.83 6.18
C VAL A 361 24.39 -5.16 5.61
N THR A 362 23.20 -5.61 6.06
CA THR A 362 21.93 -4.95 5.70
C THR A 362 21.54 -3.93 6.78
N ILE A 363 20.99 -2.80 6.36
CA ILE A 363 20.58 -1.69 7.22
C ILE A 363 19.20 -1.22 6.79
N GLU A 364 18.24 -1.22 7.70
CA GLU A 364 16.84 -0.91 7.40
C GLU A 364 16.17 -0.16 8.55
N ASP A 365 15.16 0.66 8.24
CA ASP A 365 14.27 1.24 9.26
C ASP A 365 13.47 0.14 9.97
N ALA A 366 13.01 -0.81 9.17
CA ALA A 366 12.36 -2.01 9.64
C ALA A 366 12.78 -3.14 8.71
N ALA A 367 13.31 -4.24 9.26
CA ALA A 367 13.89 -5.34 8.50
C ALA A 367 12.85 -6.04 7.61
N GLU A 368 12.89 -5.79 6.32
CA GLU A 368 12.12 -6.43 5.26
C GLU A 368 12.98 -7.36 4.40
N LEU A 369 14.28 -7.06 4.32
CA LEU A 369 15.23 -7.86 3.54
C LEU A 369 15.47 -9.21 4.22
N ARG A 370 15.50 -10.25 3.42
CA ARG A 370 15.80 -11.61 3.86
C ARG A 370 16.74 -12.24 2.83
N LEU A 371 17.99 -12.08 3.05
CA LEU A 371 19.01 -12.66 2.19
C LEU A 371 19.34 -14.06 2.66
N HIS A 372 19.42 -14.99 1.72
CA HIS A 372 19.99 -16.32 1.95
C HIS A 372 21.50 -16.25 1.71
N HIS A 373 22.26 -15.84 2.73
CA HIS A 373 23.68 -15.64 2.62
C HIS A 373 24.39 -16.07 3.90
N ALA A 374 25.46 -16.84 3.79
CA ALA A 374 26.13 -17.43 4.95
C ALA A 374 26.77 -16.34 5.85
N HIS A 375 27.27 -15.26 5.27
CA HIS A 375 27.96 -14.20 6.00
C HIS A 375 27.14 -12.89 6.00
N LEU A 376 25.95 -12.93 6.59
CA LEU A 376 25.01 -11.81 6.68
C LEU A 376 24.94 -11.24 8.10
N VAL A 377 24.98 -9.93 8.22
CA VAL A 377 24.63 -9.18 9.44
C VAL A 377 23.48 -8.22 9.12
N SER A 378 22.37 -8.38 9.81
CA SER A 378 21.21 -7.50 9.61
C SER A 378 21.08 -6.53 10.76
N LEU A 379 21.02 -5.23 10.44
CA LEU A 379 20.88 -4.13 11.38
C LEU A 379 19.54 -3.42 11.14
N GLU A 380 18.84 -3.10 12.21
CA GLU A 380 17.57 -2.37 12.19
C GLU A 380 17.68 -1.10 13.02
N ALA A 381 17.16 0.01 12.50
CA ALA A 381 17.07 1.27 13.20
C ALA A 381 16.16 1.14 14.43
N ARG A 382 16.48 1.90 15.46
CA ARG A 382 15.70 1.92 16.70
C ARG A 382 15.15 3.32 16.96
N PRO A 383 13.83 3.51 17.02
CA PRO A 383 13.24 4.76 17.44
C PRO A 383 13.61 5.05 18.93
N PRO A 384 13.52 6.30 19.36
CA PRO A 384 13.74 6.64 20.76
C PRO A 384 12.74 5.91 21.66
N ASN A 385 13.17 5.64 22.91
CA ASN A 385 12.29 5.11 23.94
C ASN A 385 11.29 6.19 24.43
N LEU A 386 10.45 5.84 25.40
CA LEU A 386 9.44 6.76 25.98
C LEU A 386 10.05 8.03 26.59
N GLU A 387 11.33 7.99 26.97
CA GLU A 387 12.08 9.12 27.51
C GLU A 387 12.78 9.95 26.42
N GLY A 388 12.56 9.64 25.13
CA GLY A 388 13.22 10.29 24.00
C GLY A 388 14.69 9.87 23.81
N ARG A 389 15.17 8.82 24.49
CA ARG A 389 16.57 8.36 24.46
C ARG A 389 16.73 7.06 23.67
N GLY A 390 17.98 6.77 23.32
CA GLY A 390 18.37 5.50 22.72
C GLY A 390 17.96 5.35 21.25
N ARG A 391 17.67 6.43 20.53
CA ARG A 391 17.50 6.44 19.08
C ARG A 391 18.80 6.00 18.43
N VAL A 392 18.68 5.11 17.45
CA VAL A 392 19.75 4.73 16.52
C VAL A 392 19.14 4.78 15.14
N ASP A 393 19.58 5.71 14.31
CA ASP A 393 19.04 5.88 12.96
C ASP A 393 19.89 5.16 11.88
N ILE A 394 19.39 5.15 10.65
CA ILE A 394 20.08 4.50 9.53
C ILE A 394 21.48 5.08 9.35
N ARG A 395 21.66 6.39 9.52
CA ARG A 395 22.95 7.06 9.39
C ARG A 395 23.98 6.54 10.37
N ASP A 396 23.57 6.37 11.64
CA ASP A 396 24.42 5.80 12.70
C ASP A 396 24.84 4.37 12.34
N LEU A 397 23.90 3.57 11.80
CA LEU A 397 24.15 2.19 11.42
C LEU A 397 25.07 2.09 10.21
N VAL A 398 24.94 2.96 9.19
CA VAL A 398 25.85 3.00 8.04
C VAL A 398 27.26 3.32 8.50
N ARG A 399 27.45 4.34 9.35
CA ARG A 399 28.75 4.70 9.92
C ARG A 399 29.37 3.58 10.76
N ASN A 400 28.54 2.84 11.49
CA ASN A 400 29.01 1.69 12.25
C ASN A 400 29.40 0.52 11.34
N ALA A 401 28.60 0.26 10.28
CA ALA A 401 28.86 -0.81 9.33
C ALA A 401 30.23 -0.71 8.66
N LEU A 402 30.71 0.51 8.37
CA LEU A 402 32.05 0.75 7.82
C LEU A 402 33.19 0.23 8.72
N ARG A 403 32.94 -0.01 10.02
CA ARG A 403 33.89 -0.60 10.96
C ARG A 403 33.72 -2.11 11.14
N MET A 404 32.71 -2.68 10.49
CA MET A 404 32.36 -4.12 10.60
C MET A 404 33.03 -4.97 9.52
N ARG A 405 33.88 -4.37 8.68
CA ARG A 405 34.54 -5.00 7.53
C ARG A 405 33.54 -5.63 6.55
N PRO A 406 32.54 -4.90 6.08
CA PRO A 406 31.63 -5.40 5.06
C PRO A 406 32.32 -5.43 3.70
N ASP A 407 31.99 -6.43 2.86
CA ASP A 407 32.26 -6.37 1.43
C ASP A 407 31.16 -5.60 0.70
N ARG A 408 29.93 -5.71 1.19
CA ARG A 408 28.74 -5.02 0.66
C ARG A 408 27.89 -4.44 1.79
N ILE A 409 27.38 -3.25 1.57
CA ILE A 409 26.37 -2.63 2.42
C ILE A 409 25.06 -2.52 1.62
N VAL A 410 23.97 -3.04 2.18
CA VAL A 410 22.65 -2.98 1.56
C VAL A 410 21.74 -2.13 2.46
N VAL A 411 21.43 -0.92 2.02
CA VAL A 411 20.49 -0.04 2.73
C VAL A 411 19.11 -0.19 2.13
N GLY A 412 18.13 -0.59 2.95
CA GLY A 412 16.76 -0.84 2.49
C GLY A 412 16.17 0.36 1.76
N GLU A 413 16.35 1.57 2.31
CA GLU A 413 15.92 2.82 1.68
C GLU A 413 16.70 4.01 2.22
N CYS A 414 17.14 4.92 1.33
CA CYS A 414 17.64 6.24 1.68
C CYS A 414 16.52 7.28 1.59
N ARG A 415 16.32 8.04 2.67
CA ARG A 415 15.28 9.07 2.80
C ARG A 415 15.82 10.44 3.21
N GLY A 416 17.05 10.50 3.72
CA GLY A 416 17.66 11.70 4.28
C GLY A 416 19.18 11.67 4.25
N ALA A 417 19.79 12.20 5.29
CA ALA A 417 21.23 12.46 5.40
C ALA A 417 22.12 11.21 5.29
N GLU A 418 21.59 10.01 5.54
CA GLU A 418 22.28 8.74 5.38
C GLU A 418 22.73 8.49 3.94
N ALA A 419 22.10 9.14 2.95
CA ALA A 419 22.49 9.04 1.56
C ALA A 419 23.95 9.47 1.33
N PHE A 420 24.43 10.51 2.02
CA PHE A 420 25.82 10.93 1.94
C PHE A 420 26.79 9.86 2.44
N ASP A 421 26.51 9.27 3.63
CA ASP A 421 27.36 8.24 4.21
C ASP A 421 27.34 6.96 3.36
N MET A 422 26.20 6.64 2.72
CA MET A 422 26.08 5.52 1.79
C MET A 422 26.87 5.75 0.49
N LEU A 423 26.81 6.95 -0.11
CA LEU A 423 27.63 7.31 -1.28
C LEU A 423 29.12 7.25 -0.94
N THR A 424 29.49 7.72 0.25
CA THR A 424 30.88 7.62 0.73
C THR A 424 31.33 6.17 0.83
N ALA A 425 30.48 5.27 1.37
CA ALA A 425 30.77 3.85 1.44
C ALA A 425 30.97 3.25 0.03
N MET A 426 30.08 3.55 -0.92
CA MET A 426 30.17 3.09 -2.31
C MET A 426 31.46 3.52 -3.01
N ASN A 427 32.03 4.66 -2.62
CA ASN A 427 33.24 5.23 -3.23
C ASN A 427 34.54 4.88 -2.48
N THR A 428 34.46 4.22 -1.31
CA THR A 428 35.63 3.99 -0.44
C THR A 428 35.81 2.53 -0.03
N GLY A 429 35.85 1.62 -1.01
CA GLY A 429 36.21 0.21 -0.79
C GLY A 429 35.02 -0.71 -0.47
N HIS A 430 33.78 -0.22 -0.64
CA HIS A 430 32.54 -1.01 -0.48
C HIS A 430 31.72 -0.95 -1.78
N GLU A 431 32.43 -1.01 -2.93
CA GLU A 431 31.80 -1.02 -4.26
C GLU A 431 30.82 -2.17 -4.38
N GLY A 432 29.76 -1.95 -5.14
CA GLY A 432 28.67 -2.93 -5.31
C GLY A 432 27.69 -2.96 -4.15
N SER A 433 27.68 -1.94 -3.33
CA SER A 433 26.64 -1.70 -2.35
C SER A 433 25.33 -1.31 -3.03
N LEU A 434 24.19 -1.62 -2.38
CA LEU A 434 22.87 -1.44 -2.98
C LEU A 434 21.97 -0.63 -2.06
N THR A 435 21.10 0.19 -2.66
CA THR A 435 20.06 0.90 -1.91
C THR A 435 18.82 1.16 -2.75
N THR A 436 17.74 1.62 -2.08
CA THR A 436 16.55 2.14 -2.78
C THR A 436 16.29 3.59 -2.41
N LEU A 437 15.53 4.28 -3.25
CA LEU A 437 14.97 5.59 -2.96
C LEU A 437 13.65 5.81 -3.70
N HIS A 438 12.87 6.76 -3.24
CA HIS A 438 11.65 7.16 -3.92
C HIS A 438 11.93 8.21 -4.99
N ALA A 439 11.68 7.89 -6.27
CA ALA A 439 11.69 8.85 -7.37
C ALA A 439 10.79 8.37 -8.52
N ASN A 440 10.38 9.29 -9.38
CA ASN A 440 9.50 8.99 -10.51
C ASN A 440 10.25 8.75 -11.82
N SER A 441 11.51 9.15 -11.88
CA SER A 441 12.40 8.93 -13.02
C SER A 441 13.87 8.82 -12.57
N PRO A 442 14.79 8.30 -13.41
CA PRO A 442 16.22 8.29 -13.09
C PRO A 442 16.78 9.69 -12.81
N ARG A 443 16.33 10.73 -13.53
CA ARG A 443 16.75 12.11 -13.29
C ARG A 443 16.24 12.65 -11.96
N ASP A 444 14.98 12.34 -11.60
CA ASP A 444 14.43 12.72 -10.29
C ASP A 444 15.17 12.01 -9.15
N ALA A 445 15.62 10.76 -9.39
CA ALA A 445 16.43 10.02 -8.43
C ALA A 445 17.74 10.75 -8.12
N LEU A 446 18.45 11.26 -9.15
CA LEU A 446 19.67 12.07 -8.96
C LEU A 446 19.37 13.36 -8.20
N GLY A 447 18.33 14.11 -8.59
CA GLY A 447 17.95 15.34 -7.89
C GLY A 447 17.58 15.10 -6.44
N ARG A 448 16.96 13.96 -6.14
CA ARG A 448 16.65 13.55 -4.77
C ARG A 448 17.90 13.17 -3.98
N LEU A 449 18.86 12.48 -4.60
CA LEU A 449 20.16 12.19 -3.98
C LEU A 449 20.95 13.48 -3.69
N GLU A 450 20.94 14.46 -4.62
CA GLU A 450 21.52 15.78 -4.39
C GLU A 450 20.92 16.43 -3.12
N ALA A 451 19.59 16.47 -3.04
CA ALA A 451 18.87 17.05 -1.89
C ALA A 451 19.19 16.31 -0.58
N MET A 452 19.15 14.98 -0.57
CA MET A 452 19.43 14.17 0.62
C MET A 452 20.90 14.32 1.07
N THR A 453 21.85 14.42 0.14
CA THR A 453 23.25 14.65 0.44
C THR A 453 23.47 16.01 1.10
N LEU A 454 22.78 17.06 0.62
CA LEU A 454 22.82 18.39 1.24
C LEU A 454 22.18 18.40 2.65
N MET A 455 21.18 17.54 2.91
CA MET A 455 20.60 17.36 4.25
C MET A 455 21.58 16.79 5.28
N ALA A 456 22.74 16.25 4.85
CA ALA A 456 23.76 15.76 5.78
C ALA A 456 24.40 16.89 6.62
N GLY A 457 24.08 18.15 6.31
CA GLY A 457 24.55 19.31 7.08
C GLY A 457 26.00 19.68 6.79
N LEU A 458 26.56 19.18 5.68
CA LEU A 458 27.88 19.54 5.19
C LEU A 458 27.75 20.73 4.23
N ASP A 459 28.58 21.74 4.42
CA ASP A 459 28.62 22.91 3.53
C ASP A 459 29.38 22.56 2.23
N LEU A 460 28.77 21.71 1.40
CA LEU A 460 29.34 21.24 0.14
C LEU A 460 28.73 21.99 -1.05
N PRO A 461 29.56 22.51 -1.97
CA PRO A 461 29.07 23.02 -3.24
C PRO A 461 28.32 21.92 -4.02
N LEU A 462 27.24 22.29 -4.71
CA LEU A 462 26.43 21.36 -5.49
C LEU A 462 27.24 20.60 -6.55
N ALA A 463 28.28 21.23 -7.12
CA ALA A 463 29.20 20.59 -8.07
C ALA A 463 29.94 19.39 -7.44
N VAL A 464 30.42 19.54 -6.21
CA VAL A 464 31.07 18.45 -5.45
C VAL A 464 30.10 17.34 -5.10
N VAL A 465 28.85 17.70 -4.74
CA VAL A 465 27.79 16.69 -4.49
C VAL A 465 27.52 15.87 -5.75
N ARG A 466 27.41 16.49 -6.90
CA ARG A 466 27.19 15.82 -8.18
C ARG A 466 28.35 14.90 -8.57
N GLU A 467 29.57 15.39 -8.39
CA GLU A 467 30.78 14.59 -8.64
C GLU A 467 30.81 13.36 -7.72
N HIS A 468 30.48 13.54 -6.45
CA HIS A 468 30.40 12.43 -5.49
C HIS A 468 29.33 11.41 -5.87
N ILE A 469 28.14 11.84 -6.32
CA ILE A 469 27.09 10.93 -6.80
C ILE A 469 27.58 10.18 -8.04
N ALA A 470 28.17 10.89 -9.02
CA ALA A 470 28.62 10.30 -10.27
C ALA A 470 29.77 9.29 -10.11
N SER A 471 30.62 9.47 -9.08
CA SER A 471 31.71 8.55 -8.77
C SER A 471 31.29 7.37 -7.90
N SER A 472 30.14 7.45 -7.23
CA SER A 472 29.69 6.43 -6.26
C SER A 472 28.68 5.43 -6.83
N ILE A 473 27.86 5.85 -7.78
CA ILE A 473 26.78 5.03 -8.33
C ILE A 473 27.08 4.68 -9.78
N ASP A 474 27.03 3.39 -10.09
CA ASP A 474 27.20 2.89 -11.46
C ASP A 474 25.84 2.78 -12.18
N ILE A 475 24.83 2.19 -11.52
CA ILE A 475 23.56 1.81 -12.16
C ILE A 475 22.35 2.36 -11.38
N LEU A 476 21.43 2.97 -12.11
CA LEU A 476 20.11 3.35 -11.63
C LEU A 476 19.05 2.44 -12.28
N VAL A 477 18.23 1.79 -11.46
CA VAL A 477 17.11 0.95 -11.92
C VAL A 477 15.81 1.62 -11.56
N GLN A 478 15.05 2.05 -12.54
CA GLN A 478 13.73 2.67 -12.32
C GLN A 478 12.63 1.62 -12.36
N GLN A 479 11.78 1.62 -11.35
CA GLN A 479 10.65 0.70 -11.22
C GLN A 479 9.34 1.46 -11.05
N ALA A 480 8.30 1.05 -11.76
CA ALA A 480 6.97 1.65 -11.67
C ALA A 480 5.88 0.60 -11.44
N ARG A 481 4.80 1.03 -10.80
CA ARG A 481 3.53 0.30 -10.77
C ARG A 481 2.59 0.97 -11.77
N LEU A 482 2.14 0.21 -12.76
CA LEU A 482 1.21 0.67 -13.78
C LEU A 482 -0.23 0.76 -13.23
N SER A 483 -1.10 1.43 -13.96
CA SER A 483 -2.52 1.58 -13.62
C SER A 483 -3.29 0.24 -13.59
N ASP A 484 -2.82 -0.76 -14.34
CA ASP A 484 -3.35 -2.13 -14.35
C ASP A 484 -2.86 -2.99 -13.16
N GLY A 485 -1.97 -2.43 -12.31
CA GLY A 485 -1.40 -3.08 -11.14
C GLY A 485 -0.08 -3.80 -11.37
N ARG A 486 0.36 -3.97 -12.64
CA ARG A 486 1.67 -4.57 -12.95
C ARG A 486 2.81 -3.71 -12.41
N ARG A 487 3.87 -4.37 -11.97
CA ARG A 487 5.11 -3.73 -11.51
C ARG A 487 6.21 -4.04 -12.50
N LEU A 488 6.77 -3.01 -13.11
CA LEU A 488 7.76 -3.15 -14.19
C LEU A 488 9.03 -2.38 -13.85
N VAL A 489 10.16 -2.91 -14.31
CA VAL A 489 11.40 -2.13 -14.45
C VAL A 489 11.25 -1.30 -15.72
N THR A 490 11.11 0.00 -15.58
CA THR A 490 10.82 0.90 -16.70
C THR A 490 12.08 1.47 -17.35
N ALA A 491 13.22 1.49 -16.64
CA ALA A 491 14.52 1.84 -17.19
C ALA A 491 15.65 1.21 -16.38
N ILE A 492 16.74 0.87 -17.06
CA ILE A 492 18.06 0.60 -16.49
C ILE A 492 19.02 1.58 -17.12
N VAL A 493 19.67 2.38 -16.27
CA VAL A 493 20.49 3.51 -16.69
C VAL A 493 21.85 3.43 -16.03
N GLU A 494 22.92 3.58 -16.81
CA GLU A 494 24.29 3.71 -16.31
C GLU A 494 24.63 5.18 -16.08
N ILE A 495 25.35 5.47 -15.02
CA ILE A 495 26.01 6.77 -14.79
C ILE A 495 27.40 6.71 -15.40
N THR A 496 27.63 7.50 -16.47
CA THR A 496 28.87 7.46 -17.23
C THR A 496 29.88 8.55 -16.84
N GLY A 497 29.51 9.38 -15.85
CA GLY A 497 30.39 10.44 -15.33
C GLY A 497 29.74 11.81 -15.34
N MET A 498 30.55 12.84 -15.48
CA MET A 498 30.15 14.25 -15.45
C MET A 498 30.55 14.98 -16.71
N GLU A 499 29.67 15.79 -17.26
CA GLU A 499 29.98 16.70 -18.37
C GLU A 499 29.28 18.06 -18.14
N SER A 500 30.02 19.14 -18.26
CA SER A 500 29.50 20.51 -18.09
C SER A 500 28.71 20.72 -16.79
N GLY A 501 29.16 20.11 -15.67
CA GLY A 501 28.52 20.21 -14.35
C GLY A 501 27.21 19.41 -14.22
N ARG A 502 26.94 18.50 -15.16
CA ARG A 502 25.76 17.61 -15.13
C ARG A 502 26.18 16.16 -15.16
N ILE A 503 25.50 15.34 -14.37
CA ILE A 503 25.66 13.89 -14.38
C ILE A 503 25.14 13.34 -15.70
N GLN A 504 25.97 12.57 -16.40
CA GLN A 504 25.63 11.91 -17.66
C GLN A 504 24.99 10.55 -17.40
N LEU A 505 23.93 10.27 -18.13
CA LEU A 505 23.15 9.05 -18.04
C LEU A 505 23.10 8.37 -19.40
N GLN A 506 23.45 7.08 -19.40
CA GLN A 506 23.30 6.21 -20.56
C GLN A 506 22.18 5.22 -20.30
N GLU A 507 21.08 5.33 -21.04
CA GLU A 507 19.96 4.41 -20.92
C GLU A 507 20.29 3.11 -21.65
N LEU A 508 20.35 2.01 -20.90
CA LEU A 508 20.65 0.67 -21.43
C LEU A 508 19.38 -0.08 -21.83
N PHE A 509 18.36 0.02 -20.99
CA PHE A 509 17.03 -0.56 -21.24
C PHE A 509 15.94 0.43 -20.87
N ARG A 510 14.83 0.41 -21.62
CA ARG A 510 13.60 1.16 -21.32
C ARG A 510 12.37 0.36 -21.65
N TYR A 511 11.28 0.69 -20.97
CA TYR A 511 9.96 0.15 -21.27
C TYR A 511 9.14 1.13 -22.09
N GLU A 512 8.68 0.67 -23.26
CA GLU A 512 7.77 1.40 -24.13
C GLU A 512 6.41 0.67 -24.15
N PRO A 513 5.27 1.33 -23.83
CA PRO A 513 3.97 0.65 -23.77
C PRO A 513 3.59 -0.10 -25.06
N ALA A 514 4.02 0.40 -26.22
CA ALA A 514 3.72 -0.20 -27.53
C ALA A 514 4.66 -1.36 -27.92
N ARG A 515 5.89 -1.39 -27.38
CA ARG A 515 6.95 -2.33 -27.81
C ARG A 515 7.42 -3.26 -26.71
N GLY A 516 7.03 -2.98 -25.44
CA GLY A 516 7.52 -3.69 -24.28
C GLY A 516 8.91 -3.21 -23.85
N PHE A 517 9.74 -4.14 -23.39
CA PHE A 517 11.14 -3.84 -23.02
C PHE A 517 11.98 -3.66 -24.27
N VAL A 518 12.74 -2.59 -24.32
CA VAL A 518 13.59 -2.21 -25.46
C VAL A 518 15.02 -2.12 -24.99
N ASP A 519 15.87 -2.95 -25.56
CA ASP A 519 17.32 -2.80 -25.47
C ASP A 519 17.75 -1.65 -26.39
N THR A 520 18.49 -0.67 -25.88
CA THR A 520 18.94 0.48 -26.66
C THR A 520 20.14 0.15 -27.56
N GLY A 521 20.76 -1.02 -27.39
CA GLY A 521 21.97 -1.44 -28.07
C GLY A 521 23.25 -0.82 -27.53
N LEU A 522 23.15 0.02 -26.48
CA LEU A 522 24.31 0.62 -25.83
C LEU A 522 24.90 -0.38 -24.83
N ARG A 523 26.23 -0.50 -24.82
CA ARG A 523 26.94 -1.37 -23.87
C ARG A 523 27.32 -0.59 -22.63
N PRO A 524 27.22 -1.21 -21.43
CA PRO A 524 27.75 -0.61 -20.21
C PRO A 524 29.26 -0.35 -20.35
N THR A 525 29.75 0.81 -19.89
CA THR A 525 31.15 1.21 -20.00
C THR A 525 32.11 0.27 -19.27
N PHE A 526 31.64 -0.36 -18.17
CA PHE A 526 32.47 -1.33 -17.43
C PHE A 526 32.74 -2.65 -18.18
N MET A 527 32.06 -2.87 -19.31
CA MET A 527 32.28 -4.04 -20.17
C MET A 527 33.32 -3.79 -21.25
N ASP A 528 33.80 -2.55 -21.41
CA ASP A 528 34.85 -2.22 -22.34
C ASP A 528 36.15 -2.90 -21.90
N GLY A 529 36.64 -3.83 -22.72
CA GLY A 529 37.82 -4.65 -22.41
C GLY A 529 37.54 -6.08 -21.90
N CYS A 530 36.29 -6.43 -21.61
CA CYS A 530 35.89 -7.79 -21.23
C CYS A 530 35.35 -8.54 -22.44
N GLN A 531 36.19 -9.30 -23.14
CA GLN A 531 35.79 -10.05 -24.35
C GLN A 531 34.82 -11.22 -24.03
N ASP A 532 34.97 -11.85 -22.87
CA ASP A 532 34.19 -13.06 -22.51
C ASP A 532 32.76 -12.77 -22.03
N ASP A 533 32.53 -11.68 -21.27
CA ASP A 533 31.20 -11.38 -20.69
C ASP A 533 30.24 -10.75 -21.71
N GLY A 534 30.78 -9.94 -22.65
CA GLY A 534 29.98 -9.33 -23.71
C GLY A 534 29.41 -10.35 -24.70
N ALA A 535 30.17 -11.39 -25.03
CA ALA A 535 29.69 -12.51 -25.82
C ALA A 535 28.67 -13.36 -25.10
N ALA A 536 28.78 -13.53 -23.78
CA ALA A 536 27.82 -14.28 -22.96
C ALA A 536 26.47 -13.58 -22.84
N ILE A 537 26.43 -12.24 -22.73
CA ILE A 537 25.17 -11.47 -22.73
C ILE A 537 24.55 -11.43 -24.13
N ALA A 538 25.38 -11.15 -25.17
CA ALA A 538 24.91 -11.09 -26.57
C ALA A 538 24.43 -12.45 -27.10
N ALA A 539 25.00 -13.55 -26.63
CA ALA A 539 24.63 -14.92 -27.02
C ALA A 539 23.48 -15.51 -26.21
N GLY A 540 22.91 -14.81 -25.24
CA GLY A 540 21.90 -15.37 -24.35
C GLY A 540 22.42 -16.52 -23.45
N VAL A 541 23.76 -16.72 -23.38
CA VAL A 541 24.37 -17.82 -22.59
C VAL A 541 24.13 -17.64 -21.10
N LEU A 542 24.06 -16.40 -20.62
CA LEU A 542 23.54 -16.14 -19.28
C LEU A 542 22.09 -16.62 -19.12
N SER A 543 21.29 -16.66 -20.19
CA SER A 543 19.96 -17.25 -20.16
C SER A 543 19.98 -18.76 -19.97
N ALA A 544 20.92 -19.48 -20.55
CA ALA A 544 21.02 -20.94 -20.44
C ALA A 544 21.51 -21.40 -19.06
N GLN A 545 22.50 -20.71 -18.48
CA GLN A 545 22.92 -20.96 -17.08
C GLN A 545 21.83 -20.57 -16.07
N TYR A 546 21.06 -19.53 -16.36
CA TYR A 546 19.93 -19.13 -15.54
C TYR A 546 18.76 -20.11 -15.64
N VAL A 547 18.48 -20.64 -16.83
CA VAL A 547 17.46 -21.68 -17.05
C VAL A 547 17.87 -22.99 -16.37
N ALA A 548 19.15 -23.35 -16.38
CA ALA A 548 19.65 -24.52 -15.63
C ALA A 548 19.48 -24.34 -14.11
N ALA A 549 19.81 -23.16 -13.58
CA ALA A 549 19.57 -22.84 -12.16
C ALA A 549 18.07 -22.77 -11.77
N MET A 550 17.19 -22.52 -12.75
CA MET A 550 15.73 -22.59 -12.59
C MET A 550 15.21 -24.01 -12.42
N GLN A 551 15.85 -25.00 -13.04
CA GLN A 551 15.44 -26.41 -12.99
C GLN A 551 15.90 -27.12 -11.71
N ASP A 552 16.94 -26.60 -11.06
CA ASP A 552 17.54 -27.18 -9.84
C ASP A 552 17.00 -26.55 -8.53
N SER A 553 16.09 -25.58 -8.59
CA SER A 553 15.42 -25.03 -7.39
C SER A 553 14.20 -25.89 -7.04
N PRO A 554 14.13 -26.49 -5.85
CA PRO A 554 12.96 -27.28 -5.44
C PRO A 554 11.73 -26.39 -5.30
N PRO A 555 10.50 -26.96 -5.48
CA PRO A 555 9.22 -26.25 -5.56
C PRO A 555 8.81 -25.50 -4.29
#